data_59bd2e9a51e3b229574ae02f17f11fb8
#
_entry.id   59bd2e9a51e3b229574ae02f17f11fb8
#
_cell.length_a   1.000
_cell.length_b   1.000
_cell.length_c   1.000
_cell.angle_alpha   90.00
_cell.angle_beta   90.00
_cell.angle_gamma   90.00
#
_symmetry.space_group_name_H-M   'P 1'
#
loop_
_entity.id
_entity.type
_entity.pdbx_description
1 polymer ?
#
loop_
_entity_poly.entity_id
_entity_poly.type
_entity_poly.pdbx_seq_one_letter_code
_entity_poly.pdbx_strand_id
1 'polypeptide(L)'
;MRNLIFFLLLSAPVYGQNALVHINAGFNKSNDWYGIGVVTNTKVYNGYIDNNPAIKEKYNISRVPTLILFKEGQEVKRWEGSLDMKLHVKISEVQNKIDDK
;
A
#
# COMPACT_ATOMS: atom_id res chain seq x y z
N MET A 1 -5.01 15.27 -9.09
CA MET A 1 -3.76 15.80 -8.59
C MET A 1 -3.15 14.90 -7.53
N ARG A 2 -3.88 14.50 -6.53
CA ARG A 2 -3.34 13.59 -5.52
C ARG A 2 -2.88 12.29 -6.14
N ASN A 3 -3.64 11.80 -7.11
CA ASN A 3 -3.28 10.57 -7.79
C ASN A 3 -2.00 10.74 -8.57
N LEU A 4 -1.74 11.93 -9.05
CA LEU A 4 -0.53 12.21 -9.77
C LEU A 4 0.68 12.08 -8.88
N ILE A 5 0.58 12.53 -7.63
CA ILE A 5 1.66 12.38 -6.67
C ILE A 5 1.95 10.91 -6.44
N PHE A 6 0.90 10.12 -6.31
CA PHE A 6 1.00 8.68 -6.14
C PHE A 6 1.78 8.05 -7.29
N PHE A 7 1.46 8.44 -8.52
CA PHE A 7 2.15 7.89 -9.69
C PHE A 7 3.59 8.38 -9.79
N LEU A 8 3.83 9.62 -9.44
CA LEU A 8 5.18 10.16 -9.50
C LEU A 8 6.12 9.39 -8.59
N LEU A 9 5.66 8.99 -7.43
CA LEU A 9 6.48 8.21 -6.53
C LEU A 9 7.00 6.95 -7.22
N LEU A 10 6.12 6.27 -7.95
CA LEU A 10 6.47 4.98 -8.52
C LEU A 10 7.20 5.09 -9.84
N SER A 11 7.05 6.22 -10.53
CA SER A 11 7.76 6.42 -11.79
C SER A 11 9.14 7.03 -11.59
N ALA A 12 9.41 7.56 -10.39
CA ALA A 12 10.68 8.20 -10.08
C ALA A 12 11.28 7.51 -8.86
N PRO A 13 12.07 6.47 -9.05
CA PRO A 13 12.62 5.72 -7.92
C PRO A 13 13.36 6.63 -6.97
N VAL A 14 13.21 6.35 -5.68
CA VAL A 14 13.84 7.13 -4.64
C VAL A 14 14.77 6.21 -3.88
N TYR A 15 16.07 6.42 -4.03
CA TYR A 15 17.06 5.58 -3.40
C TYR A 15 17.01 5.75 -1.89
N GLY A 16 17.15 4.64 -1.18
CA GLY A 16 17.18 4.64 0.26
C GLY A 16 15.85 4.89 0.92
N GLN A 17 14.77 4.96 0.15
CA GLN A 17 13.43 5.17 0.70
C GLN A 17 12.53 4.00 0.43
N ASN A 18 11.69 3.70 1.42
CA ASN A 18 10.64 2.72 1.29
C ASN A 18 9.33 3.42 1.06
N ALA A 19 8.41 2.75 0.39
CA ALA A 19 7.05 3.25 0.21
C ALA A 19 6.09 2.12 0.51
N LEU A 20 5.16 2.38 1.41
CA LEU A 20 4.11 1.43 1.74
C LEU A 20 2.81 1.99 1.17
N VAL A 21 2.21 1.24 0.28
CA VAL A 21 0.99 1.67 -0.42
C VAL A 21 -0.17 0.83 0.07
N HIS A 22 -1.20 1.49 0.56
CA HIS A 22 -2.42 0.85 1.04
C HIS A 22 -3.54 1.20 0.06
N ILE A 23 -4.15 0.20 -0.54
CA ILE A 23 -5.20 0.39 -1.52
C ILE A 23 -6.44 -0.35 -1.07
N ASN A 24 -7.55 0.36 -1.00
CA ASN A 24 -8.81 -0.22 -0.56
C ASN A 24 -9.93 0.31 -1.48
N ALA A 25 -11.15 -0.02 -1.16
CA ALA A 25 -12.32 0.50 -1.84
C ALA A 25 -13.14 1.30 -0.84
N GLY A 26 -13.85 2.30 -1.34
CA GLY A 26 -14.62 3.18 -0.45
C GLY A 26 -15.65 2.43 0.38
N PHE A 27 -16.33 1.44 -0.22
CA PHE A 27 -17.33 0.68 0.51
C PHE A 27 -16.72 -0.16 1.63
N ASN A 28 -15.42 -0.39 1.57
CA ASN A 28 -14.70 -1.22 2.53
C ASN A 28 -13.81 -0.40 3.46
N LYS A 29 -14.04 0.90 3.53
CA LYS A 29 -13.17 1.82 4.25
C LYS A 29 -13.04 1.48 5.73
N SER A 30 -14.09 0.94 6.32
CA SER A 30 -14.05 0.56 7.73
C SER A 30 -13.03 -0.55 7.99
N ASN A 31 -12.58 -1.22 6.96
CA ASN A 31 -11.57 -2.26 7.06
C ASN A 31 -10.20 -1.80 6.59
N ASP A 32 -9.97 -0.49 6.53
CA ASP A 32 -8.62 0.02 6.27
C ASP A 32 -7.66 -0.61 7.28
N TRP A 33 -6.49 -0.94 6.81
CA TRP A 33 -5.52 -1.57 7.68
C TRP A 33 -5.11 -0.61 8.79
N TYR A 34 -5.25 -1.04 10.02
CA TYR A 34 -5.07 -0.19 11.19
C TYR A 34 -3.63 0.25 11.39
N GLY A 35 -2.68 -0.42 10.78
CA GLY A 35 -1.27 -0.08 10.96
C GLY A 35 -0.77 1.03 10.07
N ILE A 36 -1.62 1.53 9.15
CA ILE A 36 -1.14 2.47 8.14
C ILE A 36 -0.63 3.79 8.75
N GLY A 37 -1.16 4.18 9.89
CA GLY A 37 -0.73 5.39 10.55
C GLY A 37 0.30 5.17 11.64
N VAL A 38 0.78 3.94 11.79
CA VAL A 38 1.66 3.57 12.90
C VAL A 38 3.07 3.22 12.44
N VAL A 39 3.19 2.64 11.24
CA VAL A 39 4.49 2.19 10.73
C VAL A 39 5.43 3.39 10.55
N THR A 40 6.72 3.12 10.72
CA THR A 40 7.77 4.13 10.60
C THR A 40 8.79 3.70 9.57
N ASN A 41 9.71 4.59 9.23
CA ASN A 41 10.81 4.34 8.30
C ASN A 41 10.35 4.03 6.89
N THR A 42 9.19 4.56 6.52
CA THR A 42 8.65 4.40 5.19
C THR A 42 7.73 5.56 4.90
N LYS A 43 7.62 5.91 3.64
CA LYS A 43 6.54 6.81 3.21
C LYS A 43 5.28 5.98 3.09
N VAL A 44 4.15 6.60 3.35
CA VAL A 44 2.87 5.90 3.36
C VAL A 44 1.93 6.60 2.39
N TYR A 45 1.32 5.80 1.51
CA TYR A 45 0.35 6.29 0.53
C TYR A 45 -0.93 5.50 0.68
N ASN A 46 -2.05 6.18 0.61
CA ASN A 46 -3.35 5.59 0.81
C ASN A 46 -4.24 5.96 -0.36
N GLY A 47 -4.84 4.97 -0.99
CA GLY A 47 -5.71 5.21 -2.14
C GLY A 47 -6.93 4.32 -2.13
N TYR A 48 -7.98 4.81 -2.78
CA TYR A 48 -9.22 4.06 -2.93
C TYR A 48 -9.52 3.93 -4.42
N ILE A 49 -9.81 2.72 -4.85
CA ILE A 49 -10.01 2.44 -6.28
C ILE A 49 -11.23 3.18 -6.85
N ASP A 50 -12.20 3.52 -6.00
CA ASP A 50 -13.37 4.29 -6.46
C ASP A 50 -12.97 5.69 -6.90
N ASN A 51 -12.00 6.28 -6.22
CA ASN A 51 -11.55 7.65 -6.55
C ASN A 51 -10.60 7.67 -7.71
N ASN A 52 -9.94 6.54 -7.97
CA ASN A 52 -8.98 6.43 -9.05
C ASN A 52 -8.95 5.00 -9.58
N PRO A 53 -9.89 4.65 -10.46
CA PRO A 53 -9.97 3.26 -10.95
C PRO A 53 -8.69 2.77 -11.63
N ALA A 54 -7.88 3.67 -12.17
CA ALA A 54 -6.64 3.26 -12.83
C ALA A 54 -5.67 2.58 -11.87
N ILE A 55 -5.79 2.85 -10.57
CA ILE A 55 -4.93 2.21 -9.57
C ILE A 55 -5.09 0.70 -9.61
N LYS A 56 -6.31 0.24 -9.82
CA LYS A 56 -6.60 -1.18 -9.83
C LYS A 56 -5.78 -1.91 -10.88
N GLU A 57 -5.75 -1.35 -12.09
CA GLU A 57 -5.00 -1.97 -13.17
C GLU A 57 -3.51 -1.78 -13.00
N LYS A 58 -3.11 -0.58 -12.62
CA LYS A 58 -1.69 -0.26 -12.52
C LYS A 58 -0.96 -1.17 -11.55
N TYR A 59 -1.60 -1.51 -10.44
CA TYR A 59 -0.97 -2.32 -9.41
C TYR A 59 -1.54 -3.73 -9.34
N ASN A 60 -2.33 -4.13 -10.32
CA ASN A 60 -2.92 -5.47 -10.37
C ASN A 60 -3.64 -5.81 -9.06
N ILE A 61 -4.56 -4.93 -8.67
CA ILE A 61 -5.29 -5.13 -7.43
C ILE A 61 -6.44 -6.12 -7.69
N SER A 62 -6.37 -7.28 -7.07
CA SER A 62 -7.43 -8.29 -7.19
C SER A 62 -8.23 -8.43 -5.93
N ARG A 63 -7.73 -7.93 -4.80
CA ARG A 63 -8.43 -7.98 -3.53
C ARG A 63 -8.23 -6.67 -2.80
N VAL A 64 -9.16 -6.32 -1.94
CA VAL A 64 -9.01 -5.14 -1.09
C VAL A 64 -9.24 -5.56 0.36
N PRO A 65 -8.54 -4.95 1.29
CA PRO A 65 -7.43 -4.02 1.06
C PRO A 65 -6.17 -4.74 0.60
N THR A 66 -5.27 -4.02 -0.03
CA THR A 66 -3.96 -4.54 -0.42
C THR A 66 -2.89 -3.60 0.10
N LEU A 67 -1.87 -4.16 0.72
CA LEU A 67 -0.67 -3.43 1.11
C LEU A 67 0.47 -3.85 0.20
N ILE A 68 1.19 -2.89 -0.34
CA ILE A 68 2.35 -3.19 -1.18
C ILE A 68 3.53 -2.40 -0.64
N LEU A 69 4.61 -3.11 -0.36
CA LEU A 69 5.85 -2.47 0.07
C LEU A 69 6.80 -2.38 -1.11
N PHE A 70 7.23 -1.16 -1.38
CA PHE A 70 8.23 -0.89 -2.41
C PHE A 70 9.52 -0.48 -1.74
N LYS A 71 10.63 -0.99 -2.25
CA LYS A 71 11.96 -0.55 -1.84
C LYS A 71 12.71 -0.18 -3.10
N GLU A 72 13.16 1.09 -3.15
CA GLU A 72 13.87 1.62 -4.31
C GLU A 72 13.11 1.39 -5.61
N GLY A 73 11.81 1.64 -5.54
CA GLY A 73 10.94 1.57 -6.70
C GLY A 73 10.48 0.19 -7.11
N GLN A 74 10.87 -0.84 -6.37
CA GLN A 74 10.50 -2.21 -6.71
C GLN A 74 9.60 -2.81 -5.63
N GLU A 75 8.57 -3.51 -6.08
CA GLU A 75 7.68 -4.22 -5.17
C GLU A 75 8.42 -5.39 -4.55
N VAL A 76 8.54 -5.40 -3.22
CA VAL A 76 9.24 -6.48 -2.52
C VAL A 76 8.31 -7.36 -1.72
N LYS A 77 7.12 -6.87 -1.38
CA LYS A 77 6.16 -7.67 -0.63
C LYS A 77 4.77 -7.11 -0.81
N ARG A 78 3.80 -8.01 -0.86
CA ARG A 78 2.39 -7.63 -1.00
C ARG A 78 1.57 -8.47 -0.02
N TRP A 79 0.66 -7.81 0.66
CA TRP A 79 -0.31 -8.49 1.55
C TRP A 79 -1.69 -8.15 1.01
N GLU A 80 -2.52 -9.16 0.84
CA GLU A 80 -3.84 -8.99 0.26
C GLU A 80 -4.92 -9.40 1.25
N GLY A 81 -6.06 -8.73 1.18
CA GLY A 81 -7.18 -9.04 2.04
C GLY A 81 -7.71 -10.44 1.83
N SER A 82 -8.28 -10.98 2.89
CA SER A 82 -8.95 -12.29 2.84
C SER A 82 -10.35 -12.14 2.27
N LEU A 83 -11.10 -13.23 2.27
CA LEU A 83 -12.47 -13.22 1.78
C LEU A 83 -13.37 -12.28 2.59
N ASP A 84 -13.00 -12.00 3.84
CA ASP A 84 -13.74 -11.07 4.68
C ASP A 84 -13.38 -9.60 4.39
N MET A 85 -12.53 -9.37 3.39
CA MET A 85 -12.09 -8.04 2.98
C MET A 85 -11.35 -7.31 4.09
N LYS A 86 -10.54 -8.05 4.84
CA LYS A 86 -9.69 -7.49 5.89
C LYS A 86 -8.27 -8.00 5.73
N LEU A 87 -7.32 -7.15 6.13
CA LEU A 87 -5.92 -7.54 6.18
C LEU A 87 -5.63 -8.08 7.58
N HIS A 88 -5.24 -9.34 7.63
CA HIS A 88 -4.95 -10.03 8.88
C HIS A 88 -3.46 -10.11 9.14
N VAL A 89 -2.76 -9.04 8.87
CA VAL A 89 -1.32 -9.00 9.09
C VAL A 89 -1.02 -8.09 10.26
N LYS A 90 -0.06 -8.49 11.09
CA LYS A 90 0.32 -7.71 12.26
C LYS A 90 1.18 -6.53 11.86
N ILE A 91 1.07 -5.44 12.60
CA ILE A 91 1.90 -4.28 12.38
C ILE A 91 3.38 -4.66 12.45
N SER A 92 3.74 -5.51 13.43
CA SER A 92 5.13 -5.92 13.59
C SER A 92 5.67 -6.66 12.38
N GLU A 93 4.83 -7.45 11.73
CA GLU A 93 5.28 -8.17 10.54
C GLU A 93 5.60 -7.21 9.41
N VAL A 94 4.73 -6.22 9.20
CA VAL A 94 4.95 -5.23 8.15
C VAL A 94 6.17 -4.37 8.50
N GLN A 95 6.26 -3.94 9.77
CA GLN A 95 7.38 -3.12 10.21
C GLN A 95 8.70 -3.85 10.05
N ASN A 96 8.74 -5.13 10.38
CA ASN A 96 9.96 -5.92 10.21
C ASN A 96 10.37 -5.99 8.75
N LYS A 97 9.40 -6.09 7.86
CA LYS A 97 9.71 -6.13 6.44
C LYS A 97 10.21 -4.78 5.94
N ILE A 98 9.66 -3.70 6.45
CA ILE A 98 10.13 -2.35 6.12
C ILE A 98 11.59 -2.19 6.55
N ASP A 99 11.90 -2.64 7.76
CA ASP A 99 13.23 -2.46 8.34
C ASP A 99 14.25 -3.48 7.84
N ASP A 100 13.80 -4.49 7.17
CA ASP A 100 14.66 -5.55 6.64
C ASP A 100 15.55 -4.99 5.52
N LYS A 101 16.80 -5.37 5.51
CA LYS A 101 17.76 -4.88 4.51
C LYS A 101 18.03 -5.91 3.39
#